data_a0194eba983d65062d51f0a97500054e
#
_entry.id   a0194eba983d65062d51f0a97500054e
#
_cell.length_a   1.000
_cell.length_b   1.000
_cell.length_c   1.000
_cell.angle_alpha   90.00
_cell.angle_beta   90.00
_cell.angle_gamma   90.00
#
_symmetry.space_group_name_H-M   'P 1'
#
loop_
_entity.id
_entity.type
_entity.pdbx_description
1 polymer ?
#
loop_
_entity_poly.entity_id
_entity_poly.type
_entity_poly.pdbx_seq_one_letter_code
_entity_poly.pdbx_strand_id
1 'polypeptide(L)'
;VLFRSEPQLDDDERKLLHSFQLLSDKKSIFACNVNEDELADAISNPDAHPYVSQVKKYVAEHHNAEAIVISARIEEELIDVSEEESREFLESLGVKDSGVSDLIRAVYHLLGLRTYLTTGIKETRAWTIPSGAKAPQAAGVIHTDFERGFIAAEVVHYDDLVSCGGKAGARE
;
A
#
# COMPACT_ATOMS: atom_id res chain seq x y z
N VAL A 1 33.73 1.66 15.90
CA VAL A 1 33.25 0.88 14.76
C VAL A 1 32.30 -0.17 15.32
N LEU A 2 31.00 0.05 15.23
CA LEU A 2 29.98 -0.93 15.60
C LEU A 2 29.86 -1.91 14.43
N PHE A 3 30.30 -3.14 14.63
CA PHE A 3 30.04 -4.23 13.70
C PHE A 3 28.53 -4.51 13.73
N ARG A 4 27.78 -4.08 12.73
CA ARG A 4 26.45 -4.57 12.41
C ARG A 4 26.60 -5.79 11.52
N SER A 5 26.94 -6.93 12.08
CA SER A 5 26.66 -8.20 11.44
C SER A 5 25.17 -8.50 11.73
N GLU A 6 24.33 -8.50 10.71
CA GLU A 6 23.00 -9.06 10.85
C GLU A 6 23.15 -10.55 11.13
N PRO A 7 22.70 -11.04 12.30
CA PRO A 7 22.75 -12.46 12.58
C PRO A 7 21.87 -13.21 11.57
N GLN A 8 22.41 -14.27 10.98
CA GLN A 8 21.62 -15.16 10.15
C GLN A 8 20.76 -16.03 11.10
N LEU A 9 19.53 -15.62 11.29
CA LEU A 9 18.53 -16.31 12.12
C LEU A 9 17.81 -17.36 11.29
N ASP A 10 17.58 -18.53 11.89
CA ASP A 10 16.67 -19.52 11.33
C ASP A 10 15.19 -19.09 11.50
N ASP A 11 14.25 -19.88 10.94
CA ASP A 11 12.83 -19.53 10.96
C ASP A 11 12.23 -19.52 12.36
N ASP A 12 12.72 -20.36 13.28
CA ASP A 12 12.20 -20.44 14.64
C ASP A 12 12.78 -19.32 15.51
N GLU A 13 14.04 -18.97 15.32
CA GLU A 13 14.67 -17.81 15.94
C GLU A 13 14.00 -16.50 15.48
N ARG A 14 13.63 -16.39 14.20
CA ARG A 14 12.86 -15.24 13.66
C ARG A 14 11.48 -15.12 14.32
N LYS A 15 10.76 -16.23 14.47
CA LYS A 15 9.46 -16.23 15.17
C LYS A 15 9.61 -15.82 16.64
N LEU A 16 10.66 -16.31 17.30
CA LEU A 16 10.94 -15.93 18.68
C LEU A 16 11.28 -14.45 18.79
N LEU A 17 12.15 -13.92 17.91
CA LEU A 17 12.49 -12.51 17.86
C LEU A 17 11.23 -11.65 17.64
N HIS A 18 10.37 -12.05 16.70
CA HIS A 18 9.13 -11.35 16.40
C HIS A 18 8.18 -11.30 17.61
N SER A 19 8.20 -12.31 18.49
CA SER A 19 7.38 -12.33 19.70
C SER A 19 7.74 -11.22 20.70
N PHE A 20 8.95 -10.71 20.66
CA PHE A 20 9.39 -9.57 21.48
C PHE A 20 8.84 -8.21 21.00
N GLN A 21 8.29 -8.15 19.79
CA GLN A 21 7.72 -6.94 19.17
C GLN A 21 8.65 -5.71 19.22
N LEU A 22 9.92 -5.94 19.00
CA LEU A 22 10.94 -4.87 19.01
C LEU A 22 10.65 -3.85 17.91
N LEU A 23 10.82 -2.56 18.20
CA LEU A 23 10.69 -1.50 17.20
C LEU A 23 11.70 -1.64 16.06
N SER A 24 12.90 -2.14 16.36
CA SER A 24 13.94 -2.40 15.36
C SER A 24 13.64 -3.58 14.42
N ASP A 25 12.70 -4.46 14.78
CA ASP A 25 12.23 -5.57 13.95
C ASP A 25 11.06 -5.15 13.03
N LYS A 26 10.47 -3.99 13.28
CA LYS A 26 9.34 -3.49 12.48
C LYS A 26 9.84 -2.88 11.17
N LYS A 27 9.12 -3.18 10.11
CA LYS A 27 9.32 -2.52 8.81
C LYS A 27 9.01 -1.04 8.93
N SER A 28 9.76 -0.20 8.19
CA SER A 28 9.68 1.26 8.27
C SER A 28 9.37 1.85 6.90
N ILE A 29 8.64 2.96 6.89
CA ILE A 29 8.47 3.86 5.74
C ILE A 29 8.96 5.24 6.15
N PHE A 30 9.65 5.92 5.25
CA PHE A 30 10.14 7.28 5.44
C PHE A 30 9.25 8.25 4.65
N ALA A 31 8.47 9.06 5.36
CA ALA A 31 7.65 10.11 4.74
C ALA A 31 8.45 11.41 4.71
N CYS A 32 8.81 11.85 3.50
CA CYS A 32 9.47 13.12 3.25
C CYS A 32 8.39 14.20 3.16
N ASN A 33 8.15 14.92 4.26
CA ASN A 33 7.21 16.02 4.27
C ASN A 33 7.85 17.26 3.64
N VAL A 34 7.27 17.74 2.54
CA VAL A 34 7.74 18.91 1.78
C VAL A 34 6.68 20.02 1.80
N ASN A 35 7.09 21.24 1.45
CA ASN A 35 6.17 22.34 1.29
C ASN A 35 5.29 22.14 0.05
N GLU A 36 4.17 22.84 0.00
CA GLU A 36 3.20 22.80 -1.09
C GLU A 36 3.82 23.16 -2.44
N ASP A 37 4.60 24.24 -2.47
CA ASP A 37 5.30 24.75 -3.66
C ASP A 37 6.43 23.82 -4.17
N GLU A 38 6.92 22.94 -3.33
CA GLU A 38 7.98 21.97 -3.66
C GLU A 38 7.42 20.58 -4.06
N LEU A 39 6.13 20.32 -3.77
CA LEU A 39 5.57 18.96 -3.87
C LEU A 39 5.65 18.38 -5.27
N ALA A 40 5.21 19.11 -6.29
CA ALA A 40 5.22 18.64 -7.68
C ALA A 40 6.63 18.32 -8.17
N ASP A 41 7.59 19.19 -7.86
CA ASP A 41 9.00 18.99 -8.23
C ASP A 41 9.62 17.83 -7.45
N ALA A 42 9.35 17.71 -6.16
CA ALA A 42 9.85 16.63 -5.31
C ALA A 42 9.29 15.26 -5.72
N ILE A 43 8.08 15.18 -6.25
CA ILE A 43 7.48 13.95 -6.80
C ILE A 43 8.06 13.63 -8.19
N SER A 44 8.09 14.60 -9.09
CA SER A 44 8.52 14.38 -10.49
C SER A 44 10.03 14.14 -10.62
N ASN A 45 10.83 14.82 -9.81
CA ASN A 45 12.30 14.73 -9.82
C ASN A 45 12.88 14.65 -8.39
N PRO A 46 12.62 13.58 -7.64
CA PRO A 46 13.04 13.46 -6.25
C PRO A 46 14.55 13.51 -6.05
N ASP A 47 15.33 13.14 -7.07
CA ASP A 47 16.80 13.16 -7.00
C ASP A 47 17.39 14.57 -7.07
N ALA A 48 16.65 15.52 -7.64
CA ALA A 48 17.04 16.93 -7.67
C ALA A 48 16.67 17.66 -6.36
N HIS A 49 15.72 17.15 -5.59
CA HIS A 49 15.33 17.76 -4.33
C HIS A 49 16.37 17.46 -3.24
N PRO A 50 16.99 18.48 -2.61
CA PRO A 50 18.19 18.31 -1.79
C PRO A 50 18.00 17.42 -0.57
N TYR A 51 16.82 17.44 0.06
CA TYR A 51 16.53 16.64 1.25
C TYR A 51 15.92 15.28 0.90
N VAL A 52 15.00 15.23 -0.06
CA VAL A 52 14.37 13.98 -0.49
C VAL A 52 15.40 13.01 -1.05
N SER A 53 16.34 13.50 -1.88
CA SER A 53 17.42 12.68 -2.43
C SER A 53 18.33 12.08 -1.34
N GLN A 54 18.62 12.85 -0.30
CA GLN A 54 19.41 12.35 0.84
C GLN A 54 18.68 11.27 1.62
N VAL A 55 17.39 11.44 1.90
CA VAL A 55 16.57 10.43 2.57
C VAL A 55 16.47 9.17 1.73
N LYS A 56 16.18 9.27 0.43
CA LYS A 56 16.13 8.12 -0.49
C LYS A 56 17.45 7.36 -0.52
N LYS A 57 18.57 8.06 -0.60
CA LYS A 57 19.90 7.45 -0.55
C LYS A 57 20.15 6.74 0.77
N TYR A 58 19.83 7.39 1.90
CA TYR A 58 19.99 6.79 3.22
C TYR A 58 19.15 5.51 3.36
N VAL A 59 17.90 5.53 2.90
CA VAL A 59 16.98 4.39 2.95
C VAL A 59 17.51 3.24 2.10
N ALA A 60 18.01 3.52 0.90
CA ALA A 60 18.57 2.50 0.00
C ALA A 60 19.85 1.84 0.57
N GLU A 61 20.64 2.60 1.32
CA GLU A 61 21.92 2.11 1.88
C GLU A 61 21.75 1.37 3.23
N HIS A 62 20.73 1.71 4.02
CA HIS A 62 20.64 1.29 5.42
C HIS A 62 19.36 0.51 5.76
N HIS A 63 18.34 0.57 4.92
CA HIS A 63 17.04 -0.02 5.19
C HIS A 63 16.47 -0.70 3.94
N ASN A 64 15.81 -1.83 4.14
CA ASN A 64 14.94 -2.40 3.10
C ASN A 64 13.56 -1.75 3.22
N ALA A 65 13.49 -0.44 2.98
CA ALA A 65 12.34 0.41 3.20
C ALA A 65 12.09 1.31 1.98
N GLU A 66 10.95 1.99 1.96
CA GLU A 66 10.59 2.97 0.93
C GLU A 66 10.59 4.38 1.52
N ALA A 67 10.93 5.36 0.69
CA ALA A 67 10.79 6.78 0.98
C ALA A 67 9.75 7.37 0.03
N ILE A 68 8.71 7.97 0.59
CA ILE A 68 7.63 8.64 -0.14
C ILE A 68 7.69 10.15 0.09
N VAL A 69 7.15 10.90 -0.85
CA VAL A 69 7.01 12.35 -0.73
C VAL A 69 5.56 12.69 -0.40
N ILE A 70 5.36 13.57 0.56
CA ILE A 70 4.02 13.98 1.03
C ILE A 70 4.07 15.46 1.42
N SER A 71 2.96 16.17 1.29
CA SER A 71 2.76 17.46 1.94
C SER A 71 1.60 17.35 2.92
N ALA A 72 1.92 17.30 4.21
CA ALA A 72 0.90 17.20 5.26
C ALA A 72 -0.09 18.38 5.24
N ARG A 73 0.34 19.53 4.79
CA ARG A 73 -0.53 20.71 4.65
C ARG A 73 -1.57 20.50 3.55
N ILE A 74 -1.16 20.02 2.39
CA ILE A 74 -2.10 19.69 1.30
C ILE A 74 -3.09 18.63 1.75
N GLU A 75 -2.61 17.56 2.43
CA GLU A 75 -3.50 16.52 2.94
C GLU A 75 -4.54 17.07 3.94
N GLU A 76 -4.16 18.05 4.77
CA GLU A 76 -5.10 18.72 5.68
C GLU A 76 -6.18 19.50 4.89
N GLU A 77 -5.81 20.19 3.83
CA GLU A 77 -6.74 20.96 2.99
C GLU A 77 -7.72 20.05 2.21
N LEU A 78 -7.31 18.80 1.92
CA LEU A 78 -8.15 17.81 1.21
C LEU A 78 -9.19 17.11 2.10
N ILE A 79 -9.12 17.24 3.43
CA ILE A 79 -10.02 16.50 4.34
C ILE A 79 -11.49 16.89 4.16
N ASP A 80 -11.75 18.18 3.96
CA ASP A 80 -13.10 18.74 3.97
C ASP A 80 -13.66 19.04 2.57
N VAL A 81 -13.00 18.60 1.50
CA VAL A 81 -13.43 18.81 0.12
C VAL A 81 -13.95 17.53 -0.53
N SER A 82 -14.78 17.65 -1.55
CA SER A 82 -15.27 16.51 -2.32
C SER A 82 -14.16 15.84 -3.14
N GLU A 83 -14.37 14.59 -3.57
CA GLU A 83 -13.40 13.89 -4.42
C GLU A 83 -13.12 14.61 -5.75
N GLU A 84 -14.12 15.28 -6.31
CA GLU A 84 -13.99 16.05 -7.55
C GLU A 84 -13.13 17.29 -7.34
N GLU A 85 -13.42 18.07 -6.30
CA GLU A 85 -12.62 19.24 -5.91
C GLU A 85 -11.19 18.85 -5.53
N SER A 86 -11.00 17.76 -4.79
CA SER A 86 -9.68 17.23 -4.46
C SER A 86 -8.85 16.93 -5.70
N ARG A 87 -9.48 16.29 -6.71
CA ARG A 87 -8.83 15.96 -7.97
C ARG A 87 -8.41 17.21 -8.73
N GLU A 88 -9.34 18.17 -8.89
CA GLU A 88 -9.06 19.44 -9.56
C GLU A 88 -7.94 20.21 -8.87
N PHE A 89 -7.94 20.24 -7.55
CA PHE A 89 -6.91 20.89 -6.76
C PHE A 89 -5.54 20.24 -6.96
N LEU A 90 -5.43 18.90 -6.84
CA LEU A 90 -4.18 18.18 -7.07
C LEU A 90 -3.66 18.33 -8.50
N GLU A 91 -4.55 18.29 -9.50
CA GLU A 91 -4.21 18.54 -10.90
C GLU A 91 -3.66 19.96 -11.11
N SER A 92 -4.21 20.96 -10.43
CA SER A 92 -3.73 22.35 -10.47
C SER A 92 -2.31 22.50 -9.91
N LEU A 93 -1.93 21.62 -8.96
CA LEU A 93 -0.58 21.53 -8.39
C LEU A 93 0.37 20.66 -9.24
N GLY A 94 -0.12 20.03 -10.32
CA GLY A 94 0.66 19.12 -11.15
C GLY A 94 0.88 17.73 -10.52
N VAL A 95 0.05 17.34 -9.55
CA VAL A 95 0.10 16.07 -8.82
C VAL A 95 -1.11 15.22 -9.21
N LYS A 96 -0.92 13.91 -9.41
CA LYS A 96 -2.00 13.01 -9.84
C LYS A 96 -2.83 12.47 -8.69
N ASP A 97 -2.17 12.14 -7.59
CA ASP A 97 -2.75 11.48 -6.42
C ASP A 97 -2.31 12.19 -5.13
N SER A 98 -3.08 12.03 -4.06
CA SER A 98 -2.68 12.52 -2.75
C SER A 98 -1.50 11.73 -2.17
N GLY A 99 -0.68 12.37 -1.37
CA GLY A 99 0.43 11.71 -0.67
C GLY A 99 -0.04 10.61 0.30
N VAL A 100 -1.24 10.76 0.86
CA VAL A 100 -1.89 9.70 1.68
C VAL A 100 -2.20 8.48 0.82
N SER A 101 -2.65 8.62 -0.42
CA SER A 101 -2.87 7.51 -1.33
C SER A 101 -1.57 6.75 -1.62
N ASP A 102 -0.49 7.47 -1.86
CA ASP A 102 0.84 6.87 -2.06
C ASP A 102 1.36 6.20 -0.79
N LEU A 103 1.14 6.80 0.37
CA LEU A 103 1.47 6.21 1.67
C LEU A 103 0.73 4.88 1.88
N ILE A 104 -0.57 4.83 1.62
CA ILE A 104 -1.38 3.60 1.73
C ILE A 104 -0.82 2.52 0.80
N ARG A 105 -0.53 2.83 -0.47
CA ARG A 105 0.05 1.87 -1.42
C ARG A 105 1.40 1.34 -0.93
N ALA A 106 2.28 2.23 -0.46
CA ALA A 106 3.59 1.86 0.06
C ALA A 106 3.48 0.97 1.31
N VAL A 107 2.55 1.26 2.23
CA VAL A 107 2.28 0.42 3.41
C VAL A 107 1.79 -0.97 3.00
N TYR A 108 0.84 -1.06 2.06
CA TYR A 108 0.35 -2.34 1.55
C TYR A 108 1.47 -3.16 0.92
N HIS A 109 2.32 -2.53 0.11
CA HIS A 109 3.48 -3.16 -0.50
C HIS A 109 4.48 -3.65 0.57
N LEU A 110 4.83 -2.78 1.52
CA LEU A 110 5.76 -3.09 2.61
C LEU A 110 5.29 -4.27 3.48
N LEU A 111 4.01 -4.31 3.79
CA LEU A 111 3.41 -5.40 4.57
C LEU A 111 3.12 -6.65 3.74
N GLY A 112 3.30 -6.58 2.43
CA GLY A 112 2.98 -7.68 1.52
C GLY A 112 1.48 -7.97 1.48
N LEU A 113 0.64 -6.94 1.54
CA LEU A 113 -0.80 -7.07 1.51
C LEU A 113 -1.35 -6.91 0.10
N ARG A 114 -2.48 -7.55 -0.15
CA ARG A 114 -3.28 -7.41 -1.36
C ARG A 114 -4.74 -7.30 -1.01
N THR A 115 -5.50 -6.65 -1.88
CA THR A 115 -6.95 -6.53 -1.75
C THR A 115 -7.63 -7.24 -2.90
N TYR A 116 -8.71 -7.95 -2.59
CA TYR A 116 -9.67 -8.43 -3.58
C TYR A 116 -11.07 -7.96 -3.20
N LEU A 117 -11.97 -7.91 -4.18
CA LEU A 117 -13.34 -7.48 -3.99
C LEU A 117 -14.27 -8.69 -4.09
N THR A 118 -15.29 -8.72 -3.24
CA THR A 118 -16.46 -9.58 -3.45
C THR A 118 -17.65 -8.71 -3.84
N THR A 119 -18.45 -9.16 -4.79
CA THR A 119 -19.66 -8.47 -5.17
C THR A 119 -20.83 -9.45 -5.21
N GLY A 120 -21.90 -9.08 -4.54
CA GLY A 120 -23.15 -9.81 -4.45
C GLY A 120 -24.35 -8.90 -4.68
N ILE A 121 -25.58 -9.45 -4.52
CA ILE A 121 -26.81 -8.68 -4.64
C ILE A 121 -26.94 -7.64 -3.53
N LYS A 122 -26.41 -7.96 -2.34
CA LYS A 122 -26.60 -7.14 -1.13
C LYS A 122 -25.47 -6.14 -0.91
N GLU A 123 -24.24 -6.51 -1.23
CA GLU A 123 -23.07 -5.68 -0.96
C GLU A 123 -21.92 -5.97 -1.92
N THR A 124 -21.04 -4.97 -2.07
CA THR A 124 -19.68 -5.11 -2.60
C THR A 124 -18.72 -4.77 -1.48
N ARG A 125 -17.73 -5.63 -1.26
CA ARG A 125 -16.80 -5.47 -0.15
C ARG A 125 -15.36 -5.77 -0.54
N ALA A 126 -14.42 -4.97 0.00
CA ALA A 126 -12.99 -5.20 -0.12
C ALA A 126 -12.48 -6.06 1.05
N TRP A 127 -11.58 -7.00 0.73
CA TRP A 127 -10.95 -7.89 1.68
C TRP A 127 -9.44 -7.83 1.52
N THR A 128 -8.73 -7.70 2.62
CA THR A 128 -7.27 -7.65 2.64
C THR A 128 -6.69 -9.01 3.00
N ILE A 129 -5.74 -9.48 2.21
CA ILE A 129 -5.05 -10.77 2.38
C ILE A 129 -3.54 -10.59 2.23
N PRO A 130 -2.72 -11.47 2.83
CA PRO A 130 -1.30 -11.52 2.55
C PRO A 130 -1.04 -11.89 1.07
N SER A 131 0.00 -11.30 0.49
CA SER A 131 0.47 -11.67 -0.85
C SER A 131 0.92 -13.13 -0.85
N GLY A 132 0.49 -13.90 -1.86
CA GLY A 132 0.74 -15.34 -1.93
C GLY A 132 -0.28 -16.22 -1.20
N ALA A 133 -1.29 -15.63 -0.54
CA ALA A 133 -2.40 -16.40 0.01
C ALA A 133 -3.09 -17.21 -1.08
N LYS A 134 -3.38 -18.49 -0.79
CA LYS A 134 -4.12 -19.37 -1.69
C LYS A 134 -5.61 -19.10 -1.59
N ALA A 135 -6.38 -19.50 -2.61
CA ALA A 135 -7.82 -19.25 -2.67
C ALA A 135 -8.63 -19.70 -1.43
N PRO A 136 -8.38 -20.87 -0.81
CA PRO A 136 -9.04 -21.25 0.44
C PRO A 136 -8.74 -20.25 1.57
N GLN A 137 -7.49 -19.84 1.73
CA GLN A 137 -7.08 -18.86 2.76
C GLN A 137 -7.73 -17.49 2.52
N ALA A 138 -7.78 -17.05 1.26
CA ALA A 138 -8.49 -15.83 0.90
C ALA A 138 -9.98 -15.92 1.25
N ALA A 139 -10.64 -17.04 0.94
CA ALA A 139 -12.03 -17.28 1.32
C ALA A 139 -12.23 -17.31 2.85
N GLY A 140 -11.23 -17.79 3.59
CA GLY A 140 -11.20 -17.83 5.05
C GLY A 140 -11.28 -16.46 5.72
N VAL A 141 -10.78 -15.41 5.06
CA VAL A 141 -10.89 -14.03 5.55
C VAL A 141 -12.34 -13.55 5.58
N ILE A 142 -13.18 -14.05 4.68
CA ILE A 142 -14.63 -13.76 4.69
C ILE A 142 -15.31 -14.50 5.85
N HIS A 143 -15.08 -15.80 5.95
CA HIS A 143 -15.55 -16.65 7.01
C HIS A 143 -14.75 -17.96 7.08
N THR A 144 -14.45 -18.43 8.28
CA THR A 144 -13.66 -19.66 8.50
C THR A 144 -14.22 -20.90 7.84
N ASP A 145 -15.55 -20.99 7.71
CA ASP A 145 -16.20 -22.12 7.03
C ASP A 145 -15.94 -22.13 5.53
N PHE A 146 -15.70 -20.96 4.92
CA PHE A 146 -15.33 -20.85 3.50
C PHE A 146 -13.92 -21.37 3.24
N GLU A 147 -13.02 -21.31 4.21
CA GLU A 147 -11.70 -21.93 4.07
C GLU A 147 -11.80 -23.44 4.08
N ARG A 148 -12.55 -23.99 5.07
CA ARG A 148 -12.69 -25.43 5.25
C ARG A 148 -13.51 -26.10 4.14
N GLY A 149 -14.54 -25.43 3.66
CA GLY A 149 -15.44 -25.92 2.62
C GLY A 149 -15.13 -25.41 1.22
N PHE A 150 -13.94 -24.83 0.99
CA PHE A 150 -13.60 -24.24 -0.29
C PHE A 150 -13.54 -25.29 -1.40
N ILE A 151 -14.32 -25.07 -2.46
CA ILE A 151 -14.32 -25.91 -3.66
C ILE A 151 -13.76 -25.12 -4.85
N ALA A 152 -14.37 -23.99 -5.16
CA ALA A 152 -13.99 -23.12 -6.27
C ALA A 152 -14.50 -21.68 -6.04
N ALA A 153 -13.88 -20.72 -6.73
CA ALA A 153 -14.37 -19.36 -6.82
C ALA A 153 -14.36 -18.91 -8.29
N GLU A 154 -15.39 -18.19 -8.68
CA GLU A 154 -15.38 -17.42 -9.92
C GLU A 154 -14.62 -16.12 -9.67
N VAL A 155 -13.63 -15.83 -10.51
CA VAL A 155 -12.82 -14.61 -10.41
C VAL A 155 -12.82 -13.93 -11.77
N VAL A 156 -13.00 -12.62 -11.76
CA VAL A 156 -12.92 -11.75 -12.93
C VAL A 156 -12.06 -10.53 -12.60
N HIS A 157 -11.27 -10.05 -13.54
CA HIS A 157 -10.56 -8.81 -13.37
C HIS A 157 -11.52 -7.62 -13.29
N TYR A 158 -11.17 -6.61 -12.49
CA TYR A 158 -12.01 -5.43 -12.30
C TYR A 158 -12.33 -4.73 -13.62
N ASP A 159 -11.32 -4.50 -14.45
CA ASP A 159 -11.47 -3.82 -15.73
C ASP A 159 -12.39 -4.60 -16.70
N ASP A 160 -12.29 -5.93 -16.71
CA ASP A 160 -13.16 -6.80 -17.50
C ASP A 160 -14.60 -6.74 -16.99
N LEU A 161 -14.79 -6.79 -15.67
CA LEU A 161 -16.13 -6.68 -15.08
C LEU A 161 -16.82 -5.36 -15.44
N VAL A 162 -16.07 -4.25 -15.41
CA VAL A 162 -16.59 -2.91 -15.72
C VAL A 162 -16.86 -2.78 -17.21
N SER A 163 -15.90 -3.19 -18.06
CA SER A 163 -16.04 -3.07 -19.52
C SER A 163 -17.16 -3.93 -20.09
N CYS A 164 -17.42 -5.11 -19.50
CA CYS A 164 -18.52 -5.99 -19.89
C CYS A 164 -19.87 -5.61 -19.27
N GLY A 165 -19.94 -4.53 -18.51
CA GLY A 165 -21.19 -4.06 -17.89
C GLY A 165 -21.72 -4.93 -16.74
N GLY A 166 -20.84 -5.71 -16.11
CA GLY A 166 -21.14 -6.52 -14.95
C GLY A 166 -21.00 -8.03 -15.13
N LYS A 167 -21.47 -8.81 -14.15
CA LYS A 167 -21.26 -10.27 -14.10
C LYS A 167 -21.85 -11.04 -15.29
N ALA A 168 -22.98 -10.59 -15.83
CA ALA A 168 -23.63 -11.27 -16.95
C ALA A 168 -22.74 -11.17 -18.21
N GLY A 169 -22.30 -9.98 -18.57
CA GLY A 169 -21.42 -9.77 -19.70
C GLY A 169 -20.01 -10.36 -19.53
N ALA A 170 -19.50 -10.44 -18.32
CA ALA A 170 -18.19 -11.02 -18.05
C ALA A 170 -18.16 -12.56 -18.11
N ARG A 171 -19.34 -13.22 -18.24
CA ARG A 171 -19.47 -14.67 -18.42
C ARG A 171 -19.58 -15.11 -19.89
N GLU A 172 -19.84 -14.18 -20.79
CA GLU A 172 -19.89 -14.39 -22.24
C GLU A 172 -18.48 -14.24 -22.87
#